data_01cc2510093db2398e948dc11ede12b4
#
_entry.id   01cc2510093db2398e948dc11ede12b4
#
_cell.length_a   1.000
_cell.length_b   1.000
_cell.length_c   1.000
_cell.angle_alpha   90.00
_cell.angle_beta   90.00
_cell.angle_gamma   90.00
#
_symmetry.space_group_name_H-M   'P 1'
#
loop_
_entity.id
_entity.type
_entity.pdbx_description
1 polymer ?
#
loop_
_entity_poly.entity_id
_entity_poly.type
_entity_poly.pdbx_seq_one_letter_code
_entity_poly.pdbx_strand_id
1 'polypeptide(L)'
;NISGCKVVYSKGDIQISNTKGLDLKNKENILYTYVVPVLEIDGQKQDGTGYKIATNIDEINPREIAKMGVDEALSKINSKSIETGNYKIALYNEAMVSLLSAFCGVFSADATQKGLCHPQ
;
A
#
# COMPACT_ATOMS: atom_id res chain seq x y z
N ASN A 1 19.59 -10.52 0.30
CA ASN A 1 19.73 -9.43 1.26
C ASN A 1 18.35 -8.89 1.64
N ILE A 2 18.23 -8.16 2.76
CA ILE A 2 16.97 -7.52 3.19
C ILE A 2 17.30 -6.03 3.38
N SER A 3 16.54 -5.16 2.68
CA SER A 3 16.69 -3.71 2.81
C SER A 3 15.74 -3.10 3.86
N GLY A 4 14.65 -3.76 4.18
CA GLY A 4 13.70 -3.31 5.19
C GLY A 4 12.85 -4.44 5.74
N CYS A 5 12.55 -4.35 7.03
CA CYS A 5 11.61 -5.23 7.70
C CYS A 5 11.00 -4.49 8.89
N LYS A 6 9.67 -4.54 9.01
CA LYS A 6 9.00 -3.86 10.12
C LYS A 6 7.70 -4.57 10.51
N VAL A 7 7.42 -4.55 11.80
CA VAL A 7 6.12 -4.92 12.37
C VAL A 7 5.62 -3.73 13.14
N VAL A 8 4.39 -3.32 12.89
CA VAL A 8 3.70 -2.22 13.59
C VAL A 8 2.39 -2.75 14.12
N TYR A 9 2.15 -2.55 15.37
CA TYR A 9 0.86 -2.79 16.00
C TYR A 9 0.35 -1.48 16.59
N SER A 10 -0.88 -1.12 16.25
CA SER A 10 -1.56 0.03 16.79
C SER A 10 -2.93 -0.39 17.31
N LYS A 11 -3.30 0.14 18.47
CA LYS A 11 -4.62 -0.04 19.08
C LYS A 11 -5.12 1.32 19.56
N GLY A 12 -6.35 1.65 19.24
CA GLY A 12 -6.96 2.92 19.63
C GLY A 12 -8.42 2.77 20.03
N ASP A 13 -8.82 3.61 20.96
CA ASP A 13 -10.22 3.84 21.32
C ASP A 13 -10.57 5.27 20.89
N ILE A 14 -11.59 5.41 20.07
CA ILE A 14 -12.07 6.70 19.56
C ILE A 14 -13.44 6.96 20.14
N GLN A 15 -13.64 8.15 20.72
CA GLN A 15 -14.95 8.64 21.13
C GLN A 15 -15.21 10.01 20.50
N ILE A 16 -16.36 10.15 19.88
CA ILE A 16 -16.84 11.42 19.31
C ILE A 16 -18.15 11.75 20.00
N SER A 17 -18.18 12.90 20.68
CA SER A 17 -19.37 13.39 21.37
C SER A 17 -19.60 14.88 21.11
N ASN A 18 -20.85 15.32 21.20
CA ASN A 18 -21.21 16.72 21.11
C ASN A 18 -22.38 17.08 22.04
N THR A 19 -22.64 18.36 22.18
CA THR A 19 -23.74 18.88 23.02
C THR A 19 -25.14 18.62 22.47
N LYS A 20 -25.24 18.07 21.24
CA LYS A 20 -26.54 17.73 20.59
C LYS A 20 -26.91 16.25 20.78
N GLY A 21 -26.21 15.53 21.67
CA GLY A 21 -26.55 14.15 22.04
C GLY A 21 -25.81 13.08 21.21
N LEU A 22 -24.84 13.45 20.38
CA LEU A 22 -23.95 12.46 19.74
C LEU A 22 -22.98 11.91 20.78
N ASP A 23 -22.91 10.59 20.93
CA ASP A 23 -21.88 9.87 21.69
C ASP A 23 -21.60 8.55 20.97
N LEU A 24 -20.56 8.52 20.16
CA LEU A 24 -20.12 7.38 19.39
C LEU A 24 -18.76 6.91 19.90
N LYS A 25 -18.62 5.60 20.06
CA LYS A 25 -17.38 4.95 20.48
C LYS A 25 -16.99 3.90 19.47
N ASN A 26 -15.73 3.87 19.12
CA ASN A 26 -15.14 2.84 18.27
C ASN A 26 -13.84 2.35 18.88
N LYS A 27 -13.58 1.06 18.74
CA LYS A 27 -12.30 0.44 19.10
C LYS A 27 -11.70 -0.12 17.83
N GLU A 28 -10.47 0.21 17.58
CA GLU A 28 -9.74 -0.30 16.43
C GLU A 28 -8.38 -0.85 16.83
N ASN A 29 -7.94 -1.84 16.11
CA ASN A 29 -6.57 -2.31 16.14
C ASN A 29 -6.14 -2.67 14.74
N ILE A 30 -4.89 -2.41 14.46
CA ILE A 30 -4.26 -2.76 13.20
C ILE A 30 -2.86 -3.32 13.47
N LEU A 31 -2.56 -4.40 12.80
CA LEU A 31 -1.23 -4.99 12.72
C LEU A 31 -0.78 -4.92 11.27
N TYR A 32 0.32 -4.24 11.04
CA TYR A 32 0.95 -4.12 9.73
C TYR A 32 2.37 -4.65 9.79
N THR A 33 2.71 -5.51 8.86
CA THR A 33 4.07 -6.04 8.74
C THR A 33 4.50 -6.04 7.28
N TYR A 34 5.79 -5.80 7.05
CA TYR A 34 6.38 -5.93 5.73
C TYR A 34 7.83 -6.39 5.79
N VAL A 35 8.29 -6.94 4.68
CA VAL A 35 9.69 -7.26 4.41
C VAL A 35 10.04 -6.89 2.98
N VAL A 36 11.22 -6.35 2.78
CA VAL A 36 11.74 -5.95 1.45
C VAL A 36 13.02 -6.74 1.17
N PRO A 37 12.90 -7.96 0.60
CA PRO A 37 14.07 -8.69 0.11
C PRO A 37 14.67 -8.01 -1.11
N VAL A 38 15.99 -8.06 -1.21
CA VAL A 38 16.78 -7.62 -2.36
C VAL A 38 17.46 -8.84 -2.96
N LEU A 39 17.16 -9.11 -4.21
CA LEU A 39 17.77 -10.17 -5.00
C LEU A 39 18.86 -9.59 -5.90
N GLU A 40 19.92 -10.35 -6.11
CA GLU A 40 20.96 -10.05 -7.08
C GLU A 40 21.15 -11.29 -7.96
N ILE A 41 20.83 -11.18 -9.24
CA ILE A 41 20.91 -12.24 -10.22
C ILE A 41 21.60 -11.67 -11.47
N ASP A 42 22.68 -12.26 -11.89
CA ASP A 42 23.46 -11.85 -13.07
C ASP A 42 23.82 -10.34 -13.06
N GLY A 43 24.19 -9.82 -11.90
CA GLY A 43 24.53 -8.41 -11.70
C GLY A 43 23.35 -7.44 -11.65
N GLN A 44 22.12 -7.92 -11.85
CA GLN A 44 20.90 -7.12 -11.68
C GLN A 44 20.40 -7.20 -10.24
N LYS A 45 20.17 -6.03 -9.64
CA LYS A 45 19.58 -5.93 -8.30
C LYS A 45 18.13 -5.49 -8.42
N GLN A 46 17.24 -6.27 -7.84
CA GLN A 46 15.80 -5.97 -7.76
C GLN A 46 15.30 -6.22 -6.35
N ASP A 47 14.40 -5.37 -5.91
CA ASP A 47 13.70 -5.52 -4.65
C ASP A 47 12.22 -5.78 -4.88
N GLY A 48 11.60 -6.42 -3.91
CA GLY A 48 10.17 -6.63 -3.86
C GLY A 48 9.66 -6.44 -2.44
N THR A 49 8.38 -6.21 -2.29
CA THR A 49 7.74 -5.97 -0.99
C THR A 49 6.71 -7.05 -0.71
N GLY A 50 6.96 -7.83 0.35
CA GLY A 50 5.91 -8.66 0.93
C GLY A 50 5.32 -7.94 2.13
N TYR A 51 3.99 -7.88 2.24
CA TYR A 51 3.33 -7.24 3.36
C TYR A 51 2.02 -7.93 3.74
N LYS A 52 1.58 -7.67 4.96
CA LYS A 52 0.28 -8.10 5.47
C LYS A 52 -0.28 -7.05 6.42
N ILE A 53 -1.57 -6.80 6.27
CA ILE A 53 -2.38 -6.04 7.23
C ILE A 53 -3.33 -7.04 7.88
N ALA A 54 -3.41 -7.01 9.20
CA ALA A 54 -4.21 -7.94 9.99
C ALA A 54 -4.74 -7.24 11.25
N THR A 55 -5.60 -7.90 11.97
CA THR A 55 -6.06 -7.47 13.30
C THR A 55 -5.51 -8.34 14.41
N ASN A 56 -5.07 -9.55 14.07
CA ASN A 56 -4.49 -10.51 15.01
C ASN A 56 -3.13 -11.00 14.52
N ILE A 57 -2.21 -11.25 15.45
CA ILE A 57 -0.88 -11.80 15.15
C ILE A 57 -0.94 -13.20 14.53
N ASP A 58 -1.94 -13.99 14.88
CA ASP A 58 -2.14 -15.34 14.34
C ASP A 58 -2.44 -15.36 12.84
N GLU A 59 -2.85 -14.23 12.27
CA GLU A 59 -3.08 -14.05 10.84
C GLU A 59 -1.78 -13.83 10.05
N ILE A 60 -0.65 -13.64 10.76
CA ILE A 60 0.63 -13.33 10.15
C ILE A 60 1.39 -14.63 9.89
N ASN A 61 1.62 -14.93 8.62
CA ASN A 61 2.52 -15.98 8.19
C ASN A 61 3.81 -15.37 7.60
N PRO A 62 4.92 -15.36 8.35
CA PRO A 62 6.15 -14.70 7.89
C PRO A 62 6.72 -15.32 6.60
N ARG A 63 6.50 -16.62 6.38
CA ARG A 63 6.99 -17.32 5.17
C ARG A 63 6.23 -16.86 3.92
N GLU A 64 4.92 -16.68 4.03
CA GLU A 64 4.12 -16.17 2.90
C GLU A 64 4.49 -14.73 2.57
N ILE A 65 4.68 -13.89 3.58
CA ILE A 65 5.07 -12.49 3.38
C ILE A 65 6.46 -12.41 2.72
N ALA A 66 7.42 -13.21 3.19
CA ALA A 66 8.74 -13.28 2.59
C ALA A 66 8.68 -13.78 1.13
N LYS A 67 7.85 -14.80 0.88
CA LYS A 67 7.64 -15.33 -0.47
C LYS A 67 7.05 -14.28 -1.41
N MET A 68 6.04 -13.54 -0.98
CA MET A 68 5.46 -12.43 -1.78
C MET A 68 6.53 -11.43 -2.22
N GLY A 69 7.38 -10.98 -1.29
CA GLY A 69 8.46 -10.04 -1.62
C GLY A 69 9.49 -10.63 -2.59
N VAL A 70 9.84 -11.91 -2.42
CA VAL A 70 10.77 -12.60 -3.33
C VAL A 70 10.14 -12.77 -4.72
N ASP A 71 8.88 -13.20 -4.81
CA ASP A 71 8.17 -13.39 -6.07
C ASP A 71 8.03 -12.05 -6.83
N GLU A 72 7.77 -10.96 -6.13
CA GLU A 72 7.73 -9.62 -6.72
C GLU A 72 9.12 -9.20 -7.23
N ALA A 73 10.18 -9.37 -6.45
CA ALA A 73 11.54 -9.07 -6.89
C ALA A 73 11.95 -9.88 -8.12
N LEU A 74 11.59 -11.17 -8.15
CA LEU A 74 11.85 -12.05 -9.30
C LEU A 74 11.12 -11.60 -10.55
N SER A 75 9.90 -11.10 -10.42
CA SER A 75 9.12 -10.61 -11.56
C SER A 75 9.75 -9.39 -12.26
N LYS A 76 10.60 -8.65 -11.56
CA LYS A 76 11.31 -7.47 -12.06
C LYS A 76 12.65 -7.81 -12.73
N ILE A 77 13.16 -9.04 -12.53
CA ILE A 77 14.41 -9.48 -13.19
C ILE A 77 14.20 -9.52 -14.71
N ASN A 78 15.20 -9.09 -15.44
CA ASN A 78 15.17 -8.96 -16.91
C ASN A 78 14.15 -7.96 -17.47
N SER A 79 13.58 -7.09 -16.64
CA SER A 79 12.77 -5.98 -17.13
C SER A 79 13.60 -5.07 -18.04
N LYS A 80 13.00 -4.61 -19.14
CA LYS A 80 13.66 -3.75 -20.14
C LYS A 80 12.80 -2.52 -20.38
N SER A 81 13.44 -1.42 -20.74
CA SER A 81 12.74 -0.26 -21.25
C SER A 81 12.03 -0.62 -22.57
N ILE A 82 10.81 -0.14 -22.74
CA ILE A 82 10.05 -0.23 -23.97
C ILE A 82 10.24 1.05 -24.79
N GLU A 83 10.11 0.95 -26.12
CA GLU A 83 10.16 2.11 -27.00
C GLU A 83 8.97 3.05 -26.75
N THR A 84 9.13 4.32 -27.12
CA THR A 84 8.02 5.27 -27.02
C THR A 84 6.92 4.89 -28.01
N GLY A 85 5.68 4.79 -27.54
CA GLY A 85 4.56 4.35 -28.39
C GLY A 85 3.24 4.36 -27.63
N ASN A 86 2.18 3.94 -28.31
CA ASN A 86 0.87 3.76 -27.75
C ASN A 86 0.65 2.28 -27.38
N TYR A 87 0.38 2.02 -26.13
CA TYR A 87 0.25 0.67 -25.60
C TYR A 87 -1.09 0.46 -24.90
N LYS A 88 -1.65 -0.72 -25.01
CA LYS A 88 -2.70 -1.17 -24.12
C LYS A 88 -2.06 -1.65 -22.81
N ILE A 89 -2.42 -1.04 -21.70
CA ILE A 89 -1.82 -1.30 -20.40
C ILE A 89 -2.83 -2.02 -19.52
N ALA A 90 -2.43 -3.15 -18.95
CA ALA A 90 -3.12 -3.77 -17.81
C ALA A 90 -2.37 -3.37 -16.54
N LEU A 91 -3.05 -2.68 -15.64
CA LEU A 91 -2.48 -2.30 -14.36
C LEU A 91 -2.76 -3.38 -13.32
N TYR A 92 -1.72 -3.79 -12.62
CA TYR A 92 -1.83 -4.61 -11.43
C TYR A 92 -2.61 -3.85 -10.34
N ASN A 93 -3.37 -4.57 -9.50
CA ASN A 93 -4.29 -3.96 -8.52
C ASN A 93 -3.62 -2.92 -7.61
N GLU A 94 -2.43 -3.18 -7.10
CA GLU A 94 -1.69 -2.26 -6.23
C GLU A 94 -1.20 -1.02 -6.98
N ALA A 95 -0.76 -1.17 -8.22
CA ALA A 95 -0.41 -0.06 -9.09
C ALA A 95 -1.65 0.83 -9.39
N MET A 96 -2.81 0.19 -9.59
CA MET A 96 -4.07 0.92 -9.78
C MET A 96 -4.47 1.66 -8.51
N VAL A 97 -4.36 1.04 -7.33
CA VAL A 97 -4.64 1.69 -6.04
C VAL A 97 -3.73 2.89 -5.84
N SER A 98 -2.44 2.76 -6.12
CA SER A 98 -1.47 3.85 -6.01
C SER A 98 -1.79 5.00 -6.96
N LEU A 99 -2.14 4.68 -8.21
CA LEU A 99 -2.55 5.66 -9.20
C LEU A 99 -3.82 6.41 -8.77
N LEU A 100 -4.87 5.70 -8.37
CA LEU A 100 -6.13 6.30 -7.92
C LEU A 100 -5.93 7.12 -6.65
N SER A 101 -5.09 6.68 -5.72
CA SER A 101 -4.79 7.41 -4.48
C SER A 101 -4.18 8.78 -4.74
N ALA A 102 -3.41 8.94 -5.82
CA ALA A 102 -2.88 10.24 -6.22
C ALA A 102 -3.99 11.26 -6.58
N PHE A 103 -5.15 10.77 -7.02
CA PHE A 103 -6.29 11.59 -7.39
C PHE A 103 -7.35 11.72 -6.28
N CYS A 104 -7.25 10.95 -5.19
CA CYS A 104 -8.26 10.94 -4.12
C CYS A 104 -8.50 12.33 -3.51
N GLY A 105 -7.48 13.18 -3.46
CA GLY A 105 -7.61 14.56 -2.96
C GLY A 105 -8.62 15.41 -3.73
N VAL A 106 -8.82 15.13 -5.03
CA VAL A 106 -9.76 15.87 -5.89
C VAL A 106 -11.21 15.63 -5.47
N PHE A 107 -11.51 14.48 -4.85
CA PHE A 107 -12.85 14.11 -4.39
C PHE A 107 -13.16 14.58 -2.97
N SER A 108 -12.27 15.33 -2.35
CA SER A 108 -12.52 15.86 -1.01
C SER A 108 -13.47 17.06 -1.06
N ALA A 109 -14.30 17.22 -0.04
CA ALA A 109 -15.18 18.39 0.11
C ALA A 109 -14.38 19.71 0.14
N ASP A 110 -13.19 19.70 0.76
CA ASP A 110 -12.29 20.85 0.82
C ASP A 110 -11.79 21.26 -0.57
N ALA A 111 -11.39 20.31 -1.40
CA ALA A 111 -10.95 20.58 -2.77
C ALA A 111 -12.11 21.11 -3.64
N THR A 112 -13.32 20.56 -3.45
CA THR A 112 -14.53 21.05 -4.12
C THR A 112 -14.86 22.49 -3.73
N GLN A 113 -14.82 22.81 -2.45
CA GLN A 113 -15.08 24.17 -1.95
C GLN A 113 -14.04 25.18 -2.42
N LYS A 114 -12.80 24.76 -2.61
CA LYS A 114 -11.70 25.59 -3.15
C LYS A 114 -11.69 25.67 -4.69
N GLY A 115 -12.62 25.06 -5.37
CA GLY A 115 -12.67 25.06 -6.84
C GLY A 115 -11.54 24.27 -7.51
N LEU A 116 -10.85 23.39 -6.77
CA LEU A 116 -9.74 22.58 -7.28
C LEU A 116 -10.20 21.30 -8.00
N CYS A 117 -11.50 21.02 -7.96
CA CYS A 117 -12.10 19.83 -8.55
C CYS A 117 -12.73 20.05 -9.92
N HIS A 118 -12.52 21.20 -10.56
CA HIS A 118 -13.17 21.50 -11.83
C HIS A 118 -12.32 21.06 -13.02
N PRO A 119 -12.74 20.03 -13.81
CA PRO A 119 -12.45 20.01 -15.22
C PRO A 119 -13.40 21.03 -15.87
N GLN A 120 -12.87 22.07 -16.45
CA GLN A 120 -13.57 22.84 -17.46
C GLN A 120 -13.69 21.98 -18.73
#